data_551ba4a6b6d3bac6ce6c68cd818d2a91
#
_entry.id   551ba4a6b6d3bac6ce6c68cd818d2a91
#
_cell.length_a   1.000
_cell.length_b   1.000
_cell.length_c   1.000
_cell.angle_alpha   90.00
_cell.angle_beta   90.00
_cell.angle_gamma   90.00
#
_symmetry.space_group_name_H-M   'P 1'
#
loop_
_entity.id
_entity.type
_entity.pdbx_description
1 polymer ?
#
loop_
_entity_poly.entity_id
_entity_poly.type
_entity_poly.pdbx_seq_one_letter_code
_entity_poly.pdbx_strand_id
1 'polypeptide(L)'
;MGNEVQIQQPATAVQQKTTRRRTKKKEGIPYEGATSGENAQVETKKILQRLGCSEVGFMDKYETHELLLYFKHRGQQVHFTASAKGWAQMWLRKNPYTIRTRRSRYDYEQDALRQGHIAINSIVRDWVKGQCTAIEAGVVSFEAVFMPFMLTSDGRRLIERVQELLPKPTEEKIIALPSR
;
A
#
# COMPACT_ATOMS: atom_id res chain seq x y z
N MET A 1 -46.03 -5.59 -75.49
CA MET A 1 -44.76 -6.22 -75.10
C MET A 1 -44.21 -5.50 -73.87
N GLY A 2 -44.57 -6.00 -72.70
CA GLY A 2 -44.21 -5.40 -71.42
C GLY A 2 -42.96 -6.08 -70.86
N ASN A 3 -41.92 -5.31 -70.47
CA ASN A 3 -40.77 -5.78 -69.74
C ASN A 3 -41.02 -5.51 -68.25
N GLU A 4 -41.26 -6.57 -67.48
CA GLU A 4 -41.26 -6.53 -66.06
C GLU A 4 -39.78 -6.53 -65.52
N VAL A 5 -39.43 -5.46 -64.89
CA VAL A 5 -38.13 -5.35 -64.14
C VAL A 5 -38.36 -5.87 -62.75
N GLN A 6 -37.78 -7.06 -62.46
CA GLN A 6 -37.74 -7.61 -61.11
C GLN A 6 -36.68 -6.87 -60.28
N ILE A 7 -37.12 -6.16 -59.23
CA ILE A 7 -36.27 -5.52 -58.24
C ILE A 7 -35.92 -6.58 -57.19
N GLN A 8 -34.66 -7.08 -57.18
CA GLN A 8 -34.09 -7.90 -56.12
C GLN A 8 -33.76 -7.03 -54.90
N GLN A 9 -34.39 -7.34 -53.79
CA GLN A 9 -34.06 -6.73 -52.48
C GLN A 9 -32.75 -7.34 -51.93
N PRO A 10 -31.80 -6.54 -51.39
CA PRO A 10 -30.59 -7.06 -50.74
C PRO A 10 -30.91 -7.65 -49.37
N ALA A 11 -30.45 -8.88 -49.14
CA ALA A 11 -30.55 -9.58 -47.87
C ALA A 11 -29.80 -8.82 -46.76
N THR A 12 -30.51 -8.41 -45.73
CA THR A 12 -29.97 -7.75 -44.55
C THR A 12 -29.21 -8.78 -43.73
N ALA A 13 -27.88 -8.72 -43.79
CA ALA A 13 -26.99 -9.52 -42.93
C ALA A 13 -27.13 -9.05 -41.48
N VAL A 14 -27.76 -9.87 -40.65
CA VAL A 14 -27.84 -9.70 -39.19
C VAL A 14 -26.45 -9.94 -38.62
N GLN A 15 -25.73 -8.88 -38.31
CA GLN A 15 -24.47 -8.94 -37.54
C GLN A 15 -24.77 -9.37 -36.10
N GLN A 16 -24.51 -10.61 -35.79
CA GLN A 16 -24.48 -11.11 -34.40
C GLN A 16 -23.34 -10.44 -33.66
N LYS A 17 -23.67 -9.43 -32.84
CA LYS A 17 -22.75 -8.86 -31.84
C LYS A 17 -22.42 -9.94 -30.81
N THR A 18 -21.27 -10.57 -30.97
CA THR A 18 -20.67 -11.42 -29.93
C THR A 18 -20.34 -10.56 -28.71
N THR A 19 -21.19 -10.66 -27.71
CA THR A 19 -20.98 -10.05 -26.40
C THR A 19 -19.76 -10.73 -25.74
N ARG A 20 -18.57 -10.13 -25.88
CA ARG A 20 -17.39 -10.54 -25.13
C ARG A 20 -17.75 -10.48 -23.64
N ARG A 21 -17.90 -11.64 -23.00
CA ARG A 21 -17.99 -11.77 -21.54
C ARG A 21 -16.80 -11.04 -20.93
N ARG A 22 -17.04 -9.86 -20.33
CA ARG A 22 -16.07 -9.17 -19.47
C ARG A 22 -15.76 -10.10 -18.32
N THR A 23 -14.66 -10.84 -18.42
CA THR A 23 -14.08 -11.55 -17.29
C THR A 23 -13.86 -10.51 -16.18
N LYS A 24 -14.52 -10.69 -15.03
CA LYS A 24 -14.30 -9.85 -13.86
C LYS A 24 -12.78 -9.84 -13.59
N LYS A 25 -12.13 -8.69 -13.79
CA LYS A 25 -10.72 -8.50 -13.51
C LYS A 25 -10.54 -8.82 -12.02
N LYS A 26 -9.79 -9.88 -11.72
CA LYS A 26 -9.51 -10.26 -10.33
C LYS A 26 -8.91 -9.04 -9.65
N GLU A 27 -9.56 -8.53 -8.62
CA GLU A 27 -9.13 -7.32 -7.93
C GLU A 27 -7.72 -7.56 -7.36
N GLY A 28 -6.72 -6.83 -7.89
CA GLY A 28 -5.31 -6.97 -7.51
C GLY A 28 -5.09 -6.57 -6.05
N ILE A 29 -3.94 -6.87 -5.52
CA ILE A 29 -3.52 -6.33 -4.23
C ILE A 29 -3.02 -4.91 -4.42
N PRO A 30 -3.36 -3.96 -3.52
CA PRO A 30 -2.83 -2.62 -3.61
C PRO A 30 -1.29 -2.62 -3.74
N TYR A 31 -0.78 -1.81 -4.65
CA TYR A 31 0.66 -1.68 -4.95
C TYR A 31 1.34 -2.93 -5.52
N GLU A 32 0.60 -3.94 -5.98
CA GLU A 32 1.16 -5.12 -6.65
C GLU A 32 1.95 -4.76 -7.92
N GLY A 33 1.54 -3.71 -8.62
CA GLY A 33 2.22 -3.16 -9.80
C GLY A 33 3.33 -2.14 -9.51
N ALA A 34 3.74 -1.96 -8.25
CA ALA A 34 4.84 -1.06 -7.93
C ALA A 34 6.17 -1.61 -8.50
N THR A 35 6.94 -0.75 -9.19
CA THR A 35 8.13 -1.15 -9.94
C THR A 35 9.44 -0.62 -9.39
N SER A 36 9.40 0.45 -8.57
CA SER A 36 10.62 1.07 -8.04
C SER A 36 10.41 1.62 -6.63
N GLY A 37 11.14 1.04 -5.68
CA GLY A 37 11.22 1.57 -4.32
C GLY A 37 12.01 2.89 -4.25
N GLU A 38 13.09 2.99 -5.02
CA GLU A 38 13.97 4.17 -5.04
C GLU A 38 13.23 5.44 -5.51
N ASN A 39 12.44 5.34 -6.57
CA ASN A 39 11.65 6.47 -7.07
C ASN A 39 10.66 6.95 -6.00
N ALA A 40 10.03 6.03 -5.27
CA ALA A 40 9.13 6.37 -4.17
C ALA A 40 9.87 7.08 -3.03
N GLN A 41 11.10 6.64 -2.68
CA GLN A 41 11.94 7.31 -1.68
C GLN A 41 12.34 8.72 -2.12
N VAL A 42 12.75 8.90 -3.39
CA VAL A 42 13.10 10.21 -3.95
C VAL A 42 11.89 11.17 -3.89
N GLU A 43 10.70 10.68 -4.25
CA GLU A 43 9.46 11.46 -4.19
C GLU A 43 9.11 11.85 -2.75
N THR A 44 9.23 10.91 -1.82
CA THR A 44 9.01 11.15 -0.39
C THR A 44 9.97 12.21 0.17
N LYS A 45 11.26 12.15 -0.19
CA LYS A 45 12.25 13.17 0.21
C LYS A 45 11.83 14.57 -0.26
N LYS A 46 11.39 14.70 -1.52
CA LYS A 46 10.92 15.97 -2.08
C LYS A 46 9.69 16.52 -1.32
N ILE A 47 8.75 15.64 -0.97
CA ILE A 47 7.54 16.02 -0.23
C ILE A 47 7.90 16.54 1.16
N LEU A 48 8.75 15.82 1.91
CA LEU A 48 9.18 16.21 3.24
C LEU A 48 10.05 17.48 3.23
N GLN A 49 10.90 17.62 2.21
CA GLN A 49 11.69 18.85 2.03
C GLN A 49 10.79 20.07 1.79
N ARG A 50 9.73 19.94 0.99
CA ARG A 50 8.73 20.99 0.78
C ARG A 50 8.00 21.35 2.06
N LEU A 51 7.71 20.39 2.94
CA LEU A 51 7.12 20.62 4.26
C LEU A 51 8.08 21.37 5.21
N GLY A 52 9.36 21.53 4.85
CA GLY A 52 10.38 22.21 5.67
C GLY A 52 11.19 21.29 6.57
N CYS A 53 11.26 20.00 6.25
CA CYS A 53 12.16 19.07 6.95
C CYS A 53 13.62 19.35 6.58
N SER A 54 14.49 19.43 7.60
CA SER A 54 15.93 19.73 7.42
C SER A 54 16.76 18.50 7.07
N GLU A 55 16.31 17.32 7.49
CA GLU A 55 17.00 16.05 7.30
C GLU A 55 15.95 15.02 6.88
N VAL A 56 16.28 14.17 5.88
CA VAL A 56 15.43 13.05 5.45
C VAL A 56 16.31 11.89 5.01
N GLY A 57 16.11 10.71 5.60
CA GLY A 57 16.85 9.51 5.27
C GLY A 57 15.96 8.27 5.20
N PHE A 58 16.42 7.28 4.48
CA PHE A 58 15.84 5.94 4.45
C PHE A 58 16.90 4.92 4.82
N MET A 59 16.50 3.88 5.53
CA MET A 59 17.32 2.72 5.83
C MET A 59 16.52 1.45 5.58
N ASP A 60 17.03 0.61 4.67
CA ASP A 60 16.47 -0.71 4.41
C ASP A 60 17.15 -1.73 5.32
N LYS A 61 16.37 -2.39 6.17
CA LYS A 61 16.81 -3.49 7.05
C LYS A 61 16.45 -4.82 6.40
N TYR A 62 17.39 -5.40 5.67
CA TYR A 62 17.12 -6.62 4.89
C TYR A 62 16.86 -7.86 5.77
N GLU A 63 17.50 -7.98 6.93
CA GLU A 63 17.28 -9.10 7.86
C GLU A 63 15.87 -9.13 8.45
N THR A 64 15.34 -7.97 8.83
CA THR A 64 14.00 -7.84 9.42
C THR A 64 12.92 -7.58 8.39
N HIS A 65 13.31 -7.30 7.13
CA HIS A 65 12.44 -6.87 6.04
C HIS A 65 11.65 -5.60 6.38
N GLU A 66 12.35 -4.62 6.94
CA GLU A 66 11.78 -3.33 7.36
C GLU A 66 12.41 -2.19 6.59
N LEU A 67 11.60 -1.16 6.36
CA LEU A 67 12.00 0.14 5.87
C LEU A 67 11.87 1.14 7.01
N LEU A 68 12.96 1.83 7.38
CA LEU A 68 12.94 2.96 8.29
C LEU A 68 12.98 4.25 7.47
N LEU A 69 12.00 5.12 7.67
CA LEU A 69 12.02 6.52 7.25
C LEU A 69 12.37 7.38 8.46
N TYR A 70 13.45 8.13 8.34
CA TYR A 70 13.88 9.14 9.31
C TYR A 70 13.74 10.53 8.70
N PHE A 71 13.23 11.49 9.47
CA PHE A 71 13.30 12.91 9.10
C PHE A 71 13.25 13.81 10.33
N LYS A 72 13.68 15.08 10.14
CA LYS A 72 13.69 16.10 11.19
C LYS A 72 12.93 17.33 10.74
N HIS A 73 11.95 17.75 11.54
CA HIS A 73 11.14 18.93 11.29
C HIS A 73 11.13 19.81 12.55
N ARG A 74 11.53 21.10 12.41
CA ARG A 74 11.58 22.08 13.53
C ARG A 74 12.30 21.53 14.77
N GLY A 75 13.40 20.80 14.58
CA GLY A 75 14.18 20.19 15.67
C GLY A 75 13.64 18.84 16.16
N GLN A 76 12.41 18.45 15.86
CA GLN A 76 11.83 17.17 16.23
C GLN A 76 12.27 16.08 15.26
N GLN A 77 12.76 14.96 15.79
CA GLN A 77 13.14 13.78 15.02
C GLN A 77 11.96 12.81 14.95
N VAL A 78 11.68 12.31 13.75
CA VAL A 78 10.59 11.36 13.49
C VAL A 78 11.17 10.10 12.90
N HIS A 79 10.85 8.94 13.48
CA HIS A 79 11.23 7.61 13.00
C HIS A 79 9.98 6.79 12.70
N PHE A 80 9.75 6.53 11.43
CA PHE A 80 8.64 5.71 10.96
C PHE A 80 9.17 4.40 10.39
N THR A 81 8.69 3.26 10.90
CA THR A 81 9.10 1.93 10.43
C THR A 81 7.93 1.24 9.73
N ALA A 82 8.16 0.71 8.54
CA ALA A 82 7.23 -0.10 7.78
C ALA A 82 7.81 -1.49 7.52
N SER A 83 6.97 -2.54 7.60
CA SER A 83 7.40 -3.93 7.38
C SER A 83 6.88 -4.48 6.07
N ALA A 84 7.78 -5.04 5.24
CA ALA A 84 7.43 -5.73 4.01
C ALA A 84 6.70 -7.06 4.26
N LYS A 85 6.90 -7.69 5.43
CA LYS A 85 6.31 -8.99 5.79
C LYS A 85 4.78 -8.97 5.73
N GLY A 86 4.15 -7.90 6.23
CA GLY A 86 2.69 -7.76 6.23
C GLY A 86 2.12 -7.76 4.82
N TRP A 87 2.73 -7.01 3.90
CA TRP A 87 2.32 -6.96 2.50
C TRP A 87 2.56 -8.31 1.81
N ALA A 88 3.73 -8.91 2.01
CA ALA A 88 4.07 -10.21 1.44
C ALA A 88 3.10 -11.30 1.90
N GLN A 89 2.72 -11.35 3.18
CA GLN A 89 1.73 -12.28 3.70
C GLN A 89 0.34 -12.07 3.08
N MET A 90 -0.08 -10.82 2.87
CA MET A 90 -1.33 -10.50 2.19
C MET A 90 -1.30 -11.00 0.74
N TRP A 91 -0.17 -10.83 0.05
CA TRP A 91 0.02 -11.31 -1.32
C TRP A 91 0.00 -12.84 -1.39
N LEU A 92 0.72 -13.54 -0.50
CA LEU A 92 0.77 -15.00 -0.44
C LEU A 92 -0.60 -15.62 -0.12
N ARG A 93 -1.41 -14.99 0.73
CA ARG A 93 -2.80 -15.44 0.99
C ARG A 93 -3.67 -15.37 -0.26
N LYS A 94 -3.49 -14.36 -1.09
CA LYS A 94 -4.26 -14.18 -2.32
C LYS A 94 -3.71 -15.01 -3.48
N ASN A 95 -2.42 -15.32 -3.45
CA ASN A 95 -1.69 -16.09 -4.43
C ASN A 95 -0.97 -17.27 -3.73
N PRO A 96 -1.70 -18.31 -3.30
CA PRO A 96 -1.09 -19.43 -2.60
C PRO A 96 -0.12 -20.20 -3.52
N TYR A 97 0.99 -20.66 -2.93
CA TYR A 97 1.94 -21.50 -3.64
C TYR A 97 1.25 -22.79 -4.14
N THR A 98 1.54 -23.18 -5.37
CA THR A 98 1.06 -24.42 -5.97
C THR A 98 2.23 -25.19 -6.58
N ILE A 99 2.10 -26.53 -6.67
CA ILE A 99 3.10 -27.41 -7.29
C ILE A 99 3.35 -27.06 -8.78
N ARG A 100 2.39 -26.39 -9.43
CA ARG A 100 2.54 -25.90 -10.80
C ARG A 100 3.48 -24.68 -10.91
N THR A 101 3.82 -24.05 -9.79
CA THR A 101 4.80 -22.97 -9.72
C THR A 101 6.18 -23.58 -9.97
N ARG A 102 6.86 -23.23 -11.06
CA ARG A 102 8.18 -23.76 -11.45
C ARG A 102 9.34 -23.27 -10.56
N ARG A 103 9.06 -22.92 -9.30
CA ARG A 103 10.01 -22.39 -8.31
C ARG A 103 9.86 -23.16 -7.01
N SER A 104 10.90 -23.15 -6.17
CA SER A 104 10.79 -23.65 -4.82
C SER A 104 9.81 -22.78 -4.01
N ARG A 105 9.22 -23.35 -2.97
CA ARG A 105 8.36 -22.58 -2.05
C ARG A 105 9.14 -21.44 -1.41
N TYR A 106 10.39 -21.70 -1.04
CA TYR A 106 11.28 -20.70 -0.46
C TYR A 106 11.48 -19.51 -1.41
N ASP A 107 11.85 -19.77 -2.66
CA ASP A 107 12.06 -18.70 -3.65
C ASP A 107 10.78 -17.89 -3.90
N TYR A 108 9.62 -18.57 -3.89
CA TYR A 108 8.33 -17.91 -4.06
C TYR A 108 8.00 -16.95 -2.91
N GLU A 109 8.30 -17.34 -1.67
CA GLU A 109 8.14 -16.50 -0.48
C GLU A 109 9.14 -15.34 -0.47
N GLN A 110 10.39 -15.58 -0.93
CA GLN A 110 11.40 -14.51 -1.08
C GLN A 110 11.01 -13.51 -2.17
N ASP A 111 10.42 -13.96 -3.28
CA ASP A 111 9.90 -13.07 -4.32
C ASP A 111 8.78 -12.16 -3.78
N ALA A 112 7.88 -12.72 -2.97
CA ALA A 112 6.83 -11.95 -2.31
C ALA A 112 7.40 -10.89 -1.35
N LEU A 113 8.45 -11.22 -0.61
CA LEU A 113 9.14 -10.27 0.27
C LEU A 113 9.85 -9.17 -0.52
N ARG A 114 10.55 -9.51 -1.61
CA ARG A 114 11.18 -8.50 -2.50
C ARG A 114 10.15 -7.53 -3.08
N GLN A 115 9.04 -8.06 -3.59
CA GLN A 115 7.96 -7.21 -4.08
C GLN A 115 7.32 -6.40 -2.96
N GLY A 116 7.22 -6.98 -1.76
CA GLY A 116 6.79 -6.30 -0.55
C GLY A 116 7.63 -5.07 -0.22
N HIS A 117 8.97 -5.16 -0.33
CA HIS A 117 9.86 -4.01 -0.14
C HIS A 117 9.58 -2.88 -1.14
N ILE A 118 9.33 -3.20 -2.41
CA ILE A 118 8.97 -2.18 -3.41
C ILE A 118 7.60 -1.57 -3.06
N ALA A 119 6.64 -2.40 -2.71
CA ALA A 119 5.28 -1.97 -2.39
C ALA A 119 5.22 -1.05 -1.17
N ILE A 120 5.94 -1.37 -0.06
CA ILE A 120 5.92 -0.54 1.15
C ILE A 120 6.54 0.84 0.92
N ASN A 121 7.54 0.97 0.07
CA ASN A 121 8.08 2.28 -0.31
C ASN A 121 6.99 3.15 -0.97
N SER A 122 6.19 2.58 -1.87
CA SER A 122 5.07 3.27 -2.51
C SER A 122 3.95 3.59 -1.53
N ILE A 123 3.65 2.67 -0.60
CA ILE A 123 2.66 2.90 0.45
C ILE A 123 3.10 4.05 1.37
N VAL A 124 4.35 4.04 1.81
CA VAL A 124 4.92 5.10 2.67
C VAL A 124 4.90 6.45 1.95
N ARG A 125 5.28 6.50 0.68
CA ARG A 125 5.20 7.72 -0.15
C ARG A 125 3.78 8.29 -0.17
N ASP A 126 2.79 7.47 -0.48
CA ASP A 126 1.40 7.93 -0.62
C ASP A 126 0.81 8.33 0.73
N TRP A 127 1.16 7.61 1.80
CA TRP A 127 0.80 7.99 3.16
C TRP A 127 1.42 9.34 3.55
N VAL A 128 2.73 9.53 3.38
CA VAL A 128 3.43 10.79 3.68
C VAL A 128 2.84 11.94 2.84
N LYS A 129 2.59 11.69 1.56
CA LYS A 129 2.00 12.69 0.66
C LYS A 129 0.64 13.16 1.18
N GLY A 130 -0.23 12.23 1.57
CA GLY A 130 -1.54 12.55 2.13
C GLY A 130 -1.44 13.38 3.42
N GLN A 131 -0.55 12.95 4.35
CA GLN A 131 -0.36 13.64 5.62
C GLN A 131 0.22 15.05 5.43
N CYS A 132 1.28 15.18 4.62
CA CYS A 132 1.88 16.48 4.33
C CYS A 132 0.89 17.43 3.66
N THR A 133 0.08 16.94 2.72
CA THR A 133 -0.97 17.74 2.09
C THR A 133 -2.02 18.22 3.11
N ALA A 134 -2.43 17.36 4.04
CA ALA A 134 -3.39 17.73 5.08
C ALA A 134 -2.82 18.77 6.06
N ILE A 135 -1.52 18.68 6.38
CA ILE A 135 -0.81 19.67 7.21
C ILE A 135 -0.68 21.01 6.47
N GLU A 136 -0.24 21.00 5.21
CA GLU A 136 -0.12 22.21 4.36
C GLU A 136 -1.47 22.92 4.18
N ALA A 137 -2.56 22.17 4.09
CA ALA A 137 -3.92 22.69 3.99
C ALA A 137 -4.52 23.14 5.34
N GLY A 138 -3.80 22.96 6.45
CA GLY A 138 -4.28 23.32 7.78
C GLY A 138 -5.41 22.43 8.33
N VAL A 139 -5.64 21.26 7.73
CA VAL A 139 -6.66 20.30 8.16
C VAL A 139 -6.25 19.63 9.48
N VAL A 140 -4.96 19.33 9.64
CA VAL A 140 -4.38 18.73 10.84
C VAL A 140 -3.03 19.39 11.15
N SER A 141 -2.58 19.35 12.42
CA SER A 141 -1.25 19.81 12.78
C SER A 141 -0.19 18.72 12.52
N PHE A 142 1.07 19.12 12.40
CA PHE A 142 2.20 18.21 12.27
C PHE A 142 2.27 17.23 13.45
N GLU A 143 2.09 17.74 14.66
CA GLU A 143 2.11 16.98 15.90
C GLU A 143 0.98 15.95 15.94
N ALA A 144 -0.23 16.32 15.51
CA ALA A 144 -1.38 15.40 15.49
C ALA A 144 -1.11 14.15 14.62
N VAL A 145 -0.30 14.31 13.55
CA VAL A 145 0.03 13.21 12.64
C VAL A 145 1.25 12.44 13.10
N PHE A 146 2.34 13.14 13.45
CA PHE A 146 3.65 12.53 13.60
C PHE A 146 4.09 12.30 15.04
N MET A 147 3.35 12.81 16.04
CA MET A 147 3.66 12.62 17.48
C MET A 147 3.97 11.16 17.85
N PRO A 148 3.21 10.15 17.41
CA PRO A 148 3.50 8.76 17.76
C PRO A 148 4.89 8.28 17.34
N PHE A 149 5.44 8.87 16.30
CA PHE A 149 6.72 8.51 15.68
C PHE A 149 7.87 9.43 16.08
N MET A 150 7.61 10.47 16.88
CA MET A 150 8.64 11.37 17.38
C MET A 150 9.54 10.65 18.37
N LEU A 151 10.84 10.93 18.29
CA LEU A 151 11.79 10.44 19.27
C LEU A 151 11.80 11.31 20.52
N THR A 152 11.83 10.65 21.66
CA THR A 152 12.07 11.27 22.95
C THR A 152 13.57 11.40 23.19
N SER A 153 13.98 12.13 24.24
CA SER A 153 15.40 12.36 24.58
C SER A 153 16.21 11.08 24.85
N ASP A 154 15.54 9.98 25.18
CA ASP A 154 16.14 8.65 25.38
C ASP A 154 16.19 7.80 24.09
N GLY A 155 15.84 8.36 22.94
CA GLY A 155 15.90 7.71 21.64
C GLY A 155 14.78 6.72 21.34
N ARG A 156 13.76 6.64 22.21
CA ARG A 156 12.55 5.82 21.98
C ARG A 156 11.44 6.63 21.31
N ARG A 157 10.58 5.98 20.54
CA ARG A 157 9.41 6.62 19.96
C ARG A 157 8.38 6.92 21.06
N LEU A 158 7.71 8.05 20.95
CA LEU A 158 6.71 8.47 21.93
C LEU A 158 5.58 7.44 22.10
N ILE A 159 5.19 6.77 21.01
CA ILE A 159 4.16 5.71 21.07
C ILE A 159 4.58 4.56 22.00
N GLU A 160 5.86 4.19 22.04
CA GLU A 160 6.38 3.12 22.89
C GLU A 160 6.25 3.48 24.37
N ARG A 161 6.52 4.74 24.71
CA ARG A 161 6.32 5.24 26.07
C ARG A 161 4.86 5.32 26.48
N VAL A 162 4.00 5.78 25.55
CA VAL A 162 2.56 5.84 25.81
C VAL A 162 1.99 4.44 26.02
N GLN A 163 2.43 3.45 25.24
CA GLN A 163 1.98 2.06 25.41
C GLN A 163 2.37 1.45 26.77
N GLU A 164 3.51 1.84 27.34
CA GLU A 164 3.91 1.42 28.68
C GLU A 164 3.01 2.02 29.78
N LEU A 165 2.45 3.20 29.55
CA LEU A 165 1.59 3.93 30.49
C LEU A 165 0.12 3.55 30.37
N LEU A 166 -0.29 3.01 29.23
CA LEU A 166 -1.68 2.57 29.03
C LEU A 166 -1.95 1.27 29.80
N PRO A 167 -3.09 1.14 30.48
CA PRO A 167 -3.48 -0.12 31.07
C PRO A 167 -3.51 -1.19 29.95
N LYS A 168 -2.92 -2.36 30.25
CA LYS A 168 -3.03 -3.49 29.30
C LYS A 168 -4.50 -3.75 29.01
N PRO A 169 -4.92 -3.95 27.76
CA PRO A 169 -6.31 -4.27 27.46
C PRO A 169 -6.68 -5.50 28.29
N THR A 170 -7.62 -5.31 29.23
CA THR A 170 -8.24 -6.43 29.91
C THR A 170 -8.94 -7.22 28.82
N GLU A 171 -8.70 -8.55 28.76
CA GLU A 171 -9.47 -9.42 27.88
C GLU A 171 -10.94 -9.26 28.29
N GLU A 172 -11.66 -8.35 27.63
CA GLU A 172 -13.10 -8.29 27.75
C GLU A 172 -13.62 -9.62 27.22
N LYS A 173 -14.08 -10.46 28.14
CA LYS A 173 -14.91 -11.62 27.80
C LYS A 173 -15.96 -11.11 26.84
N ILE A 174 -15.90 -11.55 25.58
CA ILE A 174 -16.97 -11.35 24.60
C ILE A 174 -18.21 -11.94 25.25
N ILE A 175 -19.06 -11.07 25.81
CA ILE A 175 -20.39 -11.48 26.30
C ILE A 175 -21.14 -11.89 25.05
N ALA A 176 -21.24 -13.20 24.84
CA ALA A 176 -22.04 -13.77 23.76
C ALA A 176 -23.47 -13.25 23.92
N LEU A 177 -23.93 -12.44 22.95
CA LEU A 177 -25.30 -12.03 22.87
C LEU A 177 -26.18 -13.28 22.83
N PRO A 178 -27.24 -13.39 23.70
CA PRO A 178 -28.14 -14.52 23.64
C PRO A 178 -28.82 -14.55 22.27
N SER A 179 -28.67 -15.68 21.58
CA SER A 179 -29.40 -15.96 20.34
C SER A 179 -30.92 -15.94 20.62
N ARG A 180 -31.64 -15.10 19.87
CA ARG A 180 -33.13 -15.15 19.82
C ARG A 180 -33.57 -16.24 18.87
#